data_f3630f16bbb98676dfe4bd160b56a849
#
_entry.id   f3630f16bbb98676dfe4bd160b56a849
#
_cell.length_a   1.000
_cell.length_b   1.000
_cell.length_c   1.000
_cell.angle_alpha   90.00
_cell.angle_beta   90.00
_cell.angle_gamma   90.00
#
_symmetry.space_group_name_H-M   'P 1'
#
loop_
_entity.id
_entity.type
_entity.pdbx_description
1 polymer ?
#
loop_
_entity_poly.entity_id
_entity_poly.type
_entity_poly.pdbx_seq_one_letter_code
_entity_poly.pdbx_strand_id
1 'polypeptide(L)'
;MPKQKRIAIIGAGPSGLALLRAFQSARDKGADIPQIVCYEKQKDWGGMWNYSWRTGIDENGEPVHASMYRYLWSNGPKECLEFADYTFDEHFKKTISSYPPREVLWDYIQGRVNKANIRPYIRFNTAVKDVVFDKASGRFTVTAKDYSAGRRTTETFDHVIVATGHFSTPNAPSYPGFDLFPGRILHAHDFRDAAEFKGKDVLLIGSSYSAEDIGSQCYKYGAKSVTTSYRSRPMGYDWPKGWEEKPCLTRVDGKTAHFSDGTRRDV
;
A
#
# COMPACT_ATOMS: atom_id res chain seq x y z
N MET A 1 -13.45 -3.83 -41.05
CA MET A 1 -12.53 -4.35 -40.00
C MET A 1 -13.25 -4.26 -38.66
N PRO A 2 -13.19 -5.25 -37.79
CA PRO A 2 -13.77 -5.11 -36.45
C PRO A 2 -13.11 -3.94 -35.76
N LYS A 3 -13.91 -3.13 -35.05
CA LYS A 3 -13.41 -1.97 -34.31
C LYS A 3 -12.47 -2.43 -33.21
N GLN A 4 -11.24 -1.88 -33.17
CA GLN A 4 -10.28 -2.21 -32.13
C GLN A 4 -10.87 -1.98 -30.74
N LYS A 5 -10.77 -2.97 -29.88
CA LYS A 5 -11.21 -2.91 -28.48
C LYS A 5 -10.45 -1.85 -27.70
N ARG A 6 -11.12 -1.21 -26.75
CA ARG A 6 -10.50 -0.23 -25.83
C ARG A 6 -10.54 -0.76 -24.39
N ILE A 7 -9.43 -0.67 -23.69
CA ILE A 7 -9.30 -1.09 -22.30
C ILE A 7 -8.84 0.08 -21.43
N ALA A 8 -9.55 0.32 -20.33
CA ALA A 8 -9.08 1.19 -19.26
C ALA A 8 -8.44 0.35 -18.15
N ILE A 9 -7.27 0.76 -17.67
CA ILE A 9 -6.61 0.21 -16.48
C ILE A 9 -6.62 1.32 -15.42
N ILE A 10 -7.08 1.02 -14.21
CA ILE A 10 -7.16 1.99 -13.12
C ILE A 10 -6.07 1.65 -12.09
N GLY A 11 -5.02 2.46 -12.06
CA GLY A 11 -3.84 2.31 -11.20
C GLY A 11 -2.63 1.76 -11.93
N ALA A 12 -1.49 2.41 -11.77
CA ALA A 12 -0.17 2.01 -12.26
C ALA A 12 0.74 1.51 -11.10
N GLY A 13 0.16 0.83 -10.13
CA GLY A 13 0.88 0.01 -9.16
C GLY A 13 1.38 -1.30 -9.80
N PRO A 14 2.02 -2.20 -9.02
CA PRO A 14 2.59 -3.44 -9.54
C PRO A 14 1.66 -4.26 -10.44
N SER A 15 0.37 -4.34 -10.08
CA SER A 15 -0.64 -5.08 -10.87
C SER A 15 -0.90 -4.43 -12.24
N GLY A 16 -1.13 -3.11 -12.27
CA GLY A 16 -1.31 -2.38 -13.53
C GLY A 16 -0.07 -2.40 -14.42
N LEU A 17 1.10 -2.24 -13.81
CA LEU A 17 2.39 -2.31 -14.53
C LEU A 17 2.66 -3.71 -15.10
N ALA A 18 2.33 -4.78 -14.36
CA ALA A 18 2.48 -6.15 -14.86
C ALA A 18 1.58 -6.40 -16.08
N LEU A 19 0.34 -5.91 -16.04
CA LEU A 19 -0.60 -6.01 -17.15
C LEU A 19 -0.12 -5.21 -18.37
N LEU A 20 0.32 -3.96 -18.19
CA LEU A 20 0.89 -3.15 -19.28
C LEU A 20 2.10 -3.85 -19.94
N ARG A 21 2.95 -4.45 -19.10
CA ARG A 21 4.10 -5.22 -19.60
C ARG A 21 3.67 -6.46 -20.40
N ALA A 22 2.60 -7.15 -19.96
CA ALA A 22 2.07 -8.31 -20.69
C ALA A 22 1.54 -7.91 -22.08
N PHE A 23 0.78 -6.82 -22.17
CA PHE A 23 0.32 -6.29 -23.47
C PHE A 23 1.49 -5.83 -24.35
N GLN A 24 2.47 -5.15 -23.76
CA GLN A 24 3.68 -4.75 -24.50
C GLN A 24 4.39 -5.97 -25.08
N SER A 25 4.61 -7.00 -24.26
CA SER A 25 5.27 -8.24 -24.69
C SER A 25 4.49 -8.96 -25.81
N ALA A 26 3.15 -8.96 -25.72
CA ALA A 26 2.31 -9.52 -26.78
C ALA A 26 2.45 -8.75 -28.10
N ARG A 27 2.45 -7.41 -28.03
CA ARG A 27 2.66 -6.54 -29.19
C ARG A 27 4.04 -6.76 -29.83
N ASP A 28 5.09 -6.88 -29.02
CA ASP A 28 6.45 -7.11 -29.50
C ASP A 28 6.60 -8.46 -30.20
N LYS A 29 5.71 -9.43 -29.88
CA LYS A 29 5.59 -10.72 -30.56
C LYS A 29 4.65 -10.69 -31.78
N GLY A 30 4.17 -9.51 -32.19
CA GLY A 30 3.33 -9.34 -33.38
C GLY A 30 1.82 -9.55 -33.11
N ALA A 31 1.36 -9.68 -31.85
CA ALA A 31 -0.05 -9.78 -31.55
C ALA A 31 -0.74 -8.42 -31.73
N ASP A 32 -1.96 -8.45 -32.26
CA ASP A 32 -2.86 -7.28 -32.25
C ASP A 32 -3.39 -7.06 -30.83
N ILE A 33 -3.04 -5.92 -30.23
CA ILE A 33 -3.47 -5.57 -28.87
C ILE A 33 -4.54 -4.50 -28.91
N PRO A 34 -5.42 -4.42 -27.87
CA PRO A 34 -6.41 -3.37 -27.75
C PRO A 34 -5.74 -1.99 -27.57
N GLN A 35 -6.53 -0.93 -27.80
CA GLN A 35 -6.15 0.41 -27.39
C GLN A 35 -6.19 0.49 -25.86
N ILE A 36 -5.08 0.82 -25.22
CA ILE A 36 -4.96 0.83 -23.77
C ILE A 36 -4.81 2.26 -23.24
N VAL A 37 -5.55 2.57 -22.18
CA VAL A 37 -5.37 3.77 -21.37
C VAL A 37 -5.25 3.35 -19.91
N CYS A 38 -4.14 3.65 -19.28
CA CYS A 38 -3.93 3.44 -17.85
C CYS A 38 -4.03 4.80 -17.14
N TYR A 39 -4.85 4.88 -16.10
CA TYR A 39 -5.01 6.07 -15.28
C TYR A 39 -4.26 5.90 -13.97
N GLU A 40 -3.36 6.83 -13.66
CA GLU A 40 -2.62 6.86 -12.40
C GLU A 40 -2.84 8.20 -11.70
N LYS A 41 -3.32 8.13 -10.45
CA LYS A 41 -3.62 9.31 -9.65
C LYS A 41 -2.35 10.08 -9.28
N GLN A 42 -1.26 9.38 -9.02
CA GLN A 42 0.01 9.97 -8.65
C GLN A 42 0.77 10.51 -9.88
N LYS A 43 1.79 11.29 -9.61
CA LYS A 43 2.70 11.84 -10.63
C LYS A 43 3.64 10.81 -11.26
N ASP A 44 3.73 9.63 -10.65
CA ASP A 44 4.57 8.53 -11.13
C ASP A 44 3.95 7.19 -10.75
N TRP A 45 4.43 6.12 -11.39
CA TRP A 45 3.98 4.75 -11.19
C TRP A 45 4.51 4.11 -9.90
N GLY A 46 4.11 2.86 -9.63
CA GLY A 46 4.62 2.02 -8.56
C GLY A 46 3.68 1.83 -7.39
N GLY A 47 2.58 2.59 -7.35
CA GLY A 47 1.57 2.48 -6.30
C GLY A 47 2.19 2.66 -4.91
N MET A 48 1.90 1.73 -3.98
CA MET A 48 2.42 1.82 -2.62
C MET A 48 3.95 1.70 -2.52
N TRP A 49 4.64 1.08 -3.48
CA TRP A 49 6.10 0.96 -3.47
C TRP A 49 6.82 2.27 -3.76
N ASN A 50 6.12 3.21 -4.40
CA ASN A 50 6.56 4.60 -4.53
C ASN A 50 6.29 5.33 -3.21
N TYR A 51 7.23 5.22 -2.27
CA TYR A 51 7.08 5.72 -0.90
C TYR A 51 6.83 7.22 -0.83
N SER A 52 5.88 7.62 -0.01
CA SER A 52 5.66 9.00 0.41
C SER A 52 5.51 9.07 1.93
N TRP A 53 6.06 10.11 2.54
CA TRP A 53 5.87 10.42 3.96
C TRP A 53 4.46 10.98 4.26
N ARG A 54 3.70 11.39 3.25
CA ARG A 54 2.39 12.02 3.39
C ARG A 54 1.35 11.03 3.91
N THR A 55 0.42 11.56 4.71
CA THR A 55 -0.76 10.87 5.24
C THR A 55 -1.99 11.76 5.05
N GLY A 56 -3.18 11.23 5.31
CA GLY A 56 -4.42 11.99 5.25
C GLY A 56 -4.84 12.34 3.83
N ILE A 57 -4.91 13.62 3.51
CA ILE A 57 -5.36 14.16 2.21
C ILE A 57 -4.16 14.76 1.47
N ASP A 58 -4.06 14.49 0.19
CA ASP A 58 -3.02 15.03 -0.69
C ASP A 58 -3.33 16.46 -1.18
N GLU A 59 -2.43 17.03 -1.96
CA GLU A 59 -2.56 18.39 -2.55
C GLU A 59 -3.76 18.55 -3.51
N ASN A 60 -4.34 17.46 -3.97
CA ASN A 60 -5.49 17.45 -4.87
C ASN A 60 -6.83 17.25 -4.14
N GLY A 61 -6.79 17.13 -2.80
CA GLY A 61 -7.95 16.84 -1.97
C GLY A 61 -8.34 15.35 -1.99
N GLU A 62 -7.43 14.46 -2.42
CA GLU A 62 -7.65 13.02 -2.46
C GLU A 62 -7.06 12.33 -1.23
N PRO A 63 -7.69 11.28 -0.70
CA PRO A 63 -7.07 10.46 0.32
C PRO A 63 -5.73 9.88 -0.15
N VAL A 64 -4.71 9.97 0.71
CA VAL A 64 -3.43 9.30 0.47
C VAL A 64 -3.66 7.79 0.53
N HIS A 65 -3.39 7.12 -0.58
CA HIS A 65 -3.66 5.68 -0.74
C HIS A 65 -2.60 4.81 -0.07
N ALA A 66 -1.33 5.27 -0.07
CA ALA A 66 -0.20 4.43 0.32
C ALA A 66 -0.10 4.28 1.84
N SER A 67 0.04 3.03 2.30
CA SER A 67 0.32 2.65 3.69
C SER A 67 1.79 2.26 3.91
N MET A 68 2.68 2.54 2.95
CA MET A 68 4.10 2.24 3.02
C MET A 68 4.80 3.08 4.07
N TYR A 69 5.75 2.51 4.79
CA TYR A 69 6.60 3.19 5.76
C TYR A 69 8.09 3.03 5.44
N ARG A 70 8.87 3.91 6.00
CA ARG A 70 10.26 4.18 5.59
C ARG A 70 11.15 2.94 5.62
N TYR A 71 11.08 2.16 6.67
CA TYR A 71 11.98 1.04 6.91
C TYR A 71 11.29 -0.32 6.78
N LEU A 72 10.28 -0.40 5.93
CA LEU A 72 9.64 -1.70 5.64
C LEU A 72 10.64 -2.64 4.98
N TRP A 73 10.69 -3.87 5.49
CA TRP A 73 11.34 -5.01 4.88
C TRP A 73 10.30 -5.93 4.27
N SER A 74 10.64 -6.59 3.18
CA SER A 74 9.75 -7.58 2.60
C SER A 74 9.47 -8.71 3.61
N ASN A 75 8.22 -9.08 3.75
CA ASN A 75 7.79 -10.25 4.53
C ASN A 75 7.69 -11.53 3.68
N GLY A 76 8.04 -11.43 2.39
CA GLY A 76 8.20 -12.55 1.47
C GLY A 76 9.62 -12.59 0.91
N PRO A 77 10.17 -13.79 0.67
CA PRO A 77 11.50 -13.91 0.09
C PRO A 77 11.50 -13.41 -1.37
N LYS A 78 12.59 -12.77 -1.79
CA LYS A 78 12.73 -12.23 -3.15
C LYS A 78 12.51 -13.28 -4.23
N GLU A 79 12.84 -14.51 -3.92
CA GLU A 79 12.67 -15.68 -4.80
C GLU A 79 11.19 -15.93 -5.15
N CYS A 80 10.26 -15.52 -4.27
CA CYS A 80 8.81 -15.56 -4.53
C CYS A 80 8.26 -14.24 -5.10
N LEU A 81 9.06 -13.19 -5.17
CA LEU A 81 8.68 -11.87 -5.66
C LEU A 81 9.25 -11.58 -7.05
N GLU A 82 10.13 -12.46 -7.53
CA GLU A 82 10.78 -12.33 -8.82
C GLU A 82 9.79 -12.47 -9.98
N PHE A 83 9.91 -11.59 -10.96
CA PHE A 83 9.14 -11.69 -12.18
C PHE A 83 9.80 -12.69 -13.15
N ALA A 84 8.99 -13.51 -13.82
CA ALA A 84 9.48 -14.52 -14.76
C ALA A 84 10.28 -13.95 -15.95
N ASP A 85 10.07 -12.69 -16.31
CA ASP A 85 10.72 -11.98 -17.41
C ASP A 85 11.80 -11.00 -16.95
N TYR A 86 12.14 -10.98 -15.64
CA TYR A 86 13.13 -10.07 -15.09
C TYR A 86 13.58 -10.51 -13.70
N THR A 87 14.80 -10.98 -13.56
CA THR A 87 15.33 -11.51 -12.31
C THR A 87 16.03 -10.45 -11.47
N PHE A 88 16.17 -10.71 -10.14
CA PHE A 88 16.96 -9.86 -9.26
C PHE A 88 18.44 -9.86 -9.67
N ASP A 89 18.98 -11.02 -10.08
CA ASP A 89 20.36 -11.13 -10.52
C ASP A 89 20.60 -10.37 -11.82
N GLU A 90 19.64 -10.40 -12.75
CA GLU A 90 19.69 -9.60 -13.97
C GLU A 90 19.71 -8.09 -13.67
N HIS A 91 18.93 -7.65 -12.68
CA HIS A 91 18.84 -6.25 -12.32
C HIS A 91 20.06 -5.76 -11.54
N PHE A 92 20.38 -6.41 -10.43
CA PHE A 92 21.40 -5.90 -9.48
C PHE A 92 22.83 -6.31 -9.81
N LYS A 93 23.05 -7.39 -10.57
CA LYS A 93 24.37 -7.97 -10.86
C LYS A 93 25.20 -8.29 -9.61
N LYS A 94 24.53 -8.50 -8.47
CA LYS A 94 25.10 -8.84 -7.16
C LYS A 94 24.09 -9.58 -6.32
N THR A 95 24.56 -10.29 -5.31
CA THR A 95 23.68 -10.97 -4.34
C THR A 95 22.85 -9.96 -3.56
N ILE A 96 21.55 -10.21 -3.50
CA ILE A 96 20.56 -9.46 -2.70
C ILE A 96 20.02 -10.41 -1.63
N SER A 97 19.80 -9.87 -0.43
CA SER A 97 19.17 -10.60 0.67
C SER A 97 17.81 -11.16 0.24
N SER A 98 17.45 -12.37 0.73
CA SER A 98 16.14 -12.98 0.45
C SER A 98 14.97 -12.12 0.91
N TYR A 99 15.13 -11.39 2.00
CA TYR A 99 14.14 -10.43 2.49
C TYR A 99 14.68 -9.00 2.30
N PRO A 100 14.49 -8.40 1.14
CA PRO A 100 15.07 -7.09 0.85
C PRO A 100 14.26 -5.95 1.47
N PRO A 101 14.91 -4.83 1.80
CA PRO A 101 14.22 -3.63 2.21
C PRO A 101 13.40 -3.02 1.04
N ARG A 102 12.40 -2.23 1.40
CA ARG A 102 11.47 -1.57 0.47
C ARG A 102 12.14 -0.92 -0.74
N GLU A 103 13.21 -0.16 -0.51
CA GLU A 103 13.91 0.56 -1.58
C GLU A 103 14.55 -0.36 -2.62
N VAL A 104 14.98 -1.55 -2.24
CA VAL A 104 15.51 -2.57 -3.16
C VAL A 104 14.39 -3.11 -4.04
N LEU A 105 13.22 -3.39 -3.47
CA LEU A 105 12.05 -3.81 -4.25
C LEU A 105 11.56 -2.70 -5.18
N TRP A 106 11.58 -1.46 -4.71
CA TRP A 106 11.23 -0.32 -5.54
C TRP A 106 12.16 -0.19 -6.74
N ASP A 107 13.49 -0.25 -6.52
CA ASP A 107 14.49 -0.19 -7.58
C ASP A 107 14.33 -1.34 -8.59
N TYR A 108 14.08 -2.55 -8.10
CA TYR A 108 13.79 -3.72 -8.92
C TYR A 108 12.55 -3.52 -9.82
N ILE A 109 11.44 -3.02 -9.25
CA ILE A 109 10.22 -2.70 -10.01
C ILE A 109 10.52 -1.65 -11.07
N GLN A 110 11.26 -0.58 -10.72
CA GLN A 110 11.68 0.46 -11.67
C GLN A 110 12.52 -0.10 -12.81
N GLY A 111 13.48 -0.96 -12.50
CA GLY A 111 14.34 -1.59 -13.52
C GLY A 111 13.52 -2.38 -14.53
N ARG A 112 12.56 -3.19 -14.07
CA ARG A 112 11.67 -3.95 -14.95
C ARG A 112 10.81 -3.05 -15.84
N VAL A 113 10.22 -2.02 -15.26
CA VAL A 113 9.31 -1.11 -15.97
C VAL A 113 10.08 -0.28 -17.01
N ASN A 114 11.28 0.18 -16.69
CA ASN A 114 12.11 0.98 -17.59
C ASN A 114 12.60 0.20 -18.81
N LYS A 115 12.69 -1.13 -18.75
CA LYS A 115 12.97 -2.00 -19.91
C LYS A 115 11.80 -2.07 -20.89
N ALA A 116 10.61 -1.67 -20.48
CA ALA A 116 9.41 -1.73 -21.29
C ALA A 116 8.94 -0.33 -21.69
N ASN A 117 8.62 -0.14 -22.96
CA ASN A 117 8.05 1.13 -23.42
C ASN A 117 6.55 1.21 -23.09
N ILE A 118 6.22 1.23 -21.77
CA ILE A 118 4.82 1.26 -21.29
C ILE A 118 4.35 2.62 -20.80
N ARG A 119 5.27 3.56 -20.56
CA ARG A 119 4.95 4.91 -20.10
C ARG A 119 3.92 5.65 -20.96
N PRO A 120 3.93 5.54 -22.31
CA PRO A 120 2.95 6.19 -23.17
C PRO A 120 1.50 5.74 -22.96
N TYR A 121 1.26 4.58 -22.33
CA TYR A 121 -0.09 4.12 -21.99
C TYR A 121 -0.65 4.77 -20.75
N ILE A 122 0.17 5.44 -19.92
CA ILE A 122 -0.19 5.89 -18.59
C ILE A 122 -0.45 7.40 -18.61
N ARG A 123 -1.62 7.78 -18.12
CA ARG A 123 -1.99 9.18 -17.83
C ARG A 123 -1.79 9.42 -16.35
N PHE A 124 -0.67 10.04 -16.02
CA PHE A 124 -0.33 10.43 -14.64
C PHE A 124 -1.16 11.63 -14.16
N ASN A 125 -1.15 11.89 -12.86
CA ASN A 125 -1.94 12.93 -12.22
C ASN A 125 -3.43 12.87 -12.59
N THR A 126 -3.93 11.69 -12.89
CA THR A 126 -5.29 11.51 -13.41
C THR A 126 -6.03 10.48 -12.57
N ALA A 127 -6.96 10.96 -11.73
CA ALA A 127 -7.78 10.12 -10.89
C ALA A 127 -9.08 9.73 -11.59
N VAL A 128 -9.37 8.43 -11.64
CA VAL A 128 -10.70 7.95 -12.02
C VAL A 128 -11.67 8.25 -10.88
N LYS A 129 -12.77 8.92 -11.21
CA LYS A 129 -13.79 9.37 -10.27
C LYS A 129 -15.04 8.52 -10.29
N ASP A 130 -15.32 7.95 -11.45
CA ASP A 130 -16.52 7.14 -11.64
C ASP A 130 -16.32 6.15 -12.79
N VAL A 131 -16.97 4.99 -12.66
CA VAL A 131 -17.04 3.96 -13.69
C VAL A 131 -18.46 3.41 -13.74
N VAL A 132 -19.16 3.64 -14.83
CA VAL A 132 -20.52 3.18 -15.04
C VAL A 132 -20.56 2.15 -16.15
N PHE A 133 -21.17 0.99 -15.86
CA PHE A 133 -21.43 -0.04 -16.87
C PHE A 133 -22.83 0.16 -17.48
N ASP A 134 -22.87 0.39 -18.78
CA ASP A 134 -24.12 0.44 -19.54
C ASP A 134 -24.49 -0.96 -20.08
N LYS A 135 -25.53 -1.53 -19.52
CA LYS A 135 -26.02 -2.85 -19.90
C LYS A 135 -26.54 -2.92 -21.35
N ALA A 136 -27.05 -1.82 -21.89
CA ALA A 136 -27.62 -1.79 -23.23
C ALA A 136 -26.54 -1.87 -24.31
N SER A 137 -25.45 -1.13 -24.12
CA SER A 137 -24.29 -1.15 -25.05
C SER A 137 -23.22 -2.17 -24.71
N GLY A 138 -23.25 -2.77 -23.49
CA GLY A 138 -22.19 -3.64 -22.99
C GLY A 138 -20.84 -2.92 -22.76
N ARG A 139 -20.86 -1.60 -22.54
CA ARG A 139 -19.64 -0.78 -22.43
C ARG A 139 -19.56 -0.06 -21.10
N PHE A 140 -18.35 0.31 -20.75
CA PHE A 140 -18.04 1.11 -19.57
C PHE A 140 -17.82 2.57 -19.94
N THR A 141 -18.39 3.48 -19.17
CA THR A 141 -18.09 4.90 -19.19
C THR A 141 -17.19 5.23 -18.00
N VAL A 142 -15.99 5.73 -18.27
CA VAL A 142 -15.01 6.11 -17.25
C VAL A 142 -14.91 7.62 -17.21
N THR A 143 -15.16 8.21 -16.03
CA THR A 143 -14.96 9.64 -15.77
C THR A 143 -13.69 9.83 -14.95
N ALA A 144 -12.74 10.58 -15.47
CA ALA A 144 -11.46 10.87 -14.84
C ALA A 144 -11.22 12.38 -14.69
N LYS A 145 -10.47 12.77 -13.66
CA LYS A 145 -10.01 14.14 -13.41
C LYS A 145 -8.51 14.21 -13.60
N ASP A 146 -8.08 14.96 -14.59
CA ASP A 146 -6.68 15.33 -14.82
C ASP A 146 -6.36 16.54 -13.94
N TYR A 147 -5.51 16.35 -12.93
CA TYR A 147 -5.11 17.40 -11.98
C TYR A 147 -4.11 18.38 -12.58
N SER A 148 -3.31 17.95 -13.56
CA SER A 148 -2.36 18.84 -14.23
C SER A 148 -3.07 19.85 -15.12
N ALA A 149 -4.13 19.43 -15.83
CA ALA A 149 -4.92 20.28 -16.71
C ALA A 149 -6.18 20.86 -16.03
N GLY A 150 -6.49 20.46 -14.80
CA GLY A 150 -7.67 20.92 -14.05
C GLY A 150 -9.02 20.51 -14.65
N ARG A 151 -9.06 19.53 -15.57
CA ARG A 151 -10.26 19.16 -16.35
C ARG A 151 -10.74 17.75 -16.05
N ARG A 152 -12.05 17.55 -16.23
CA ARG A 152 -12.67 16.21 -16.26
C ARG A 152 -12.81 15.75 -17.72
N THR A 153 -12.62 14.45 -17.92
CA THR A 153 -12.83 13.76 -19.20
C THR A 153 -13.72 12.55 -18.96
N THR A 154 -14.55 12.24 -19.93
CA THR A 154 -15.39 11.04 -19.93
C THR A 154 -15.15 10.28 -21.22
N GLU A 155 -14.76 9.00 -21.08
CA GLU A 155 -14.43 8.13 -22.20
C GLU A 155 -15.11 6.77 -22.06
N THR A 156 -15.38 6.11 -23.19
CA THR A 156 -16.01 4.78 -23.21
C THR A 156 -15.00 3.70 -23.56
N PHE A 157 -15.12 2.56 -22.86
CA PHE A 157 -14.24 1.39 -22.98
C PHE A 157 -15.07 0.12 -23.13
N ASP A 158 -14.48 -0.90 -23.76
CA ASP A 158 -15.06 -2.23 -23.84
C ASP A 158 -14.78 -3.05 -22.57
N HIS A 159 -13.65 -2.75 -21.91
CA HIS A 159 -13.26 -3.40 -20.65
C HIS A 159 -12.64 -2.38 -19.70
N VAL A 160 -12.83 -2.62 -18.40
CA VAL A 160 -12.18 -1.89 -17.32
C VAL A 160 -11.48 -2.90 -16.40
N ILE A 161 -10.22 -2.63 -16.07
CA ILE A 161 -9.42 -3.42 -15.16
C ILE A 161 -9.08 -2.57 -13.96
N VAL A 162 -9.54 -3.00 -12.79
CA VAL A 162 -9.30 -2.33 -11.52
C VAL A 162 -8.01 -2.87 -10.91
N ALA A 163 -6.97 -2.02 -10.87
CA ALA A 163 -5.64 -2.32 -10.33
C ALA A 163 -5.25 -1.33 -9.21
N THR A 164 -6.24 -0.90 -8.42
CA THR A 164 -6.13 0.20 -7.44
C THR A 164 -5.48 -0.22 -6.11
N GLY A 165 -5.17 -1.49 -5.89
CA GLY A 165 -4.79 -2.01 -4.58
C GLY A 165 -6.00 -2.15 -3.64
N HIS A 166 -5.75 -2.55 -2.38
CA HIS A 166 -6.85 -2.90 -1.47
C HIS A 166 -6.70 -2.39 -0.02
N PHE A 167 -5.55 -1.82 0.37
CA PHE A 167 -5.32 -1.29 1.73
C PHE A 167 -5.31 0.24 1.79
N SER A 168 -6.23 0.89 1.09
CA SER A 168 -6.23 2.35 0.96
C SER A 168 -7.07 3.08 2.00
N THR A 169 -8.12 2.45 2.50
CA THR A 169 -9.05 3.08 3.44
C THR A 169 -8.92 2.41 4.81
N PRO A 170 -8.42 3.13 5.83
CA PRO A 170 -8.28 2.57 7.17
C PRO A 170 -9.67 2.34 7.81
N ASN A 171 -9.82 1.20 8.45
CA ASN A 171 -10.94 0.92 9.35
C ASN A 171 -10.43 1.04 10.80
N ALA A 172 -10.53 2.23 11.37
CA ALA A 172 -10.05 2.53 12.71
C ALA A 172 -11.14 2.24 13.74
N PRO A 173 -10.96 1.25 14.62
CA PRO A 173 -11.89 1.01 15.72
C PRO A 173 -11.81 2.15 16.74
N SER A 174 -12.93 2.42 17.41
CA SER A 174 -12.97 3.32 18.55
C SER A 174 -13.09 2.53 19.85
N TYR A 175 -12.40 2.98 20.88
CA TYR A 175 -12.48 2.41 22.23
C TYR A 175 -12.86 3.50 23.23
N PRO A 176 -13.59 3.16 24.31
CA PRO A 176 -13.89 4.11 25.37
C PRO A 176 -12.62 4.78 25.90
N GLY A 177 -12.61 6.11 25.97
CA GLY A 177 -11.50 6.92 26.46
C GLY A 177 -10.46 7.35 25.40
N PHE A 178 -10.61 6.96 24.14
CA PHE A 178 -9.70 7.40 23.07
C PHE A 178 -9.74 8.91 22.83
N ASP A 179 -10.92 9.52 22.99
CA ASP A 179 -11.16 10.95 22.89
C ASP A 179 -10.45 11.77 23.98
N LEU A 180 -10.14 11.15 25.12
CA LEU A 180 -9.46 11.76 26.26
C LEU A 180 -8.00 11.31 26.39
N PHE A 181 -7.53 10.44 25.51
CA PHE A 181 -6.14 9.95 25.53
C PHE A 181 -5.16 11.08 25.20
N PRO A 182 -4.19 11.41 26.08
CA PRO A 182 -3.30 12.54 25.86
C PRO A 182 -2.16 12.25 24.87
N GLY A 183 -2.02 10.99 24.46
CA GLY A 183 -1.01 10.56 23.51
C GLY A 183 -1.50 10.60 22.05
N ARG A 184 -0.71 10.05 21.15
CA ARG A 184 -1.06 9.95 19.73
C ARG A 184 -1.80 8.64 19.45
N ILE A 185 -2.97 8.74 18.82
CA ILE A 185 -3.68 7.59 18.23
C ILE A 185 -3.44 7.62 16.73
N LEU A 186 -3.09 6.47 16.17
CA LEU A 186 -2.67 6.34 14.78
C LEU A 186 -3.17 5.00 14.23
N HIS A 187 -3.76 4.99 13.04
CA HIS A 187 -3.96 3.75 12.32
C HIS A 187 -2.66 3.30 11.62
N ALA A 188 -2.40 2.00 11.53
CA ALA A 188 -1.19 1.45 10.88
C ALA A 188 -1.00 1.95 9.42
N HIS A 189 -2.10 2.28 8.73
CA HIS A 189 -2.07 2.90 7.41
C HIS A 189 -1.25 4.21 7.38
N ASP A 190 -1.28 4.98 8.45
CA ASP A 190 -0.60 6.29 8.54
C ASP A 190 0.75 6.22 9.26
N PHE A 191 1.17 5.04 9.70
CA PHE A 191 2.52 4.84 10.21
C PHE A 191 3.55 5.09 9.09
N ARG A 192 4.58 5.89 9.37
CA ARG A 192 5.62 6.25 8.40
C ARG A 192 7.04 5.99 8.88
N ASP A 193 7.33 6.23 10.16
CA ASP A 193 8.67 6.10 10.71
C ASP A 193 8.61 5.76 12.20
N ALA A 194 9.33 4.73 12.59
CA ALA A 194 9.42 4.28 13.99
C ALA A 194 10.23 5.23 14.89
N ALA A 195 11.08 6.06 14.32
CA ALA A 195 11.88 7.03 15.09
C ALA A 195 11.01 8.02 15.90
N GLU A 196 9.76 8.27 15.45
CA GLU A 196 8.81 9.11 16.17
C GLU A 196 8.39 8.56 17.54
N PHE A 197 8.58 7.26 17.76
CA PHE A 197 8.18 6.55 18.98
C PHE A 197 9.33 6.32 19.96
N LYS A 198 10.51 6.87 19.69
CA LYS A 198 11.67 6.77 20.59
C LYS A 198 11.33 7.29 21.99
N GLY A 199 11.61 6.47 23.01
CA GLY A 199 11.36 6.77 24.42
C GLY A 199 9.88 6.74 24.83
N LYS A 200 8.96 6.33 23.96
CA LYS A 200 7.52 6.26 24.21
C LYS A 200 7.10 4.84 24.60
N ASP A 201 6.04 4.74 25.40
CA ASP A 201 5.29 3.51 25.57
C ASP A 201 4.33 3.37 24.38
N VAL A 202 4.34 2.22 23.70
CA VAL A 202 3.58 1.99 22.46
C VAL A 202 2.61 0.84 22.65
N LEU A 203 1.32 1.10 22.43
CA LEU A 203 0.28 0.08 22.39
C LEU A 203 -0.14 -0.19 20.93
N LEU A 204 -0.01 -1.43 20.50
CA LEU A 204 -0.45 -1.94 19.20
C LEU A 204 -1.75 -2.74 19.39
N ILE A 205 -2.82 -2.33 18.73
CA ILE A 205 -4.10 -3.04 18.76
C ILE A 205 -4.20 -3.93 17.54
N GLY A 206 -4.03 -5.22 17.74
CA GLY A 206 -3.94 -6.26 16.74
C GLY A 206 -2.73 -7.15 16.97
N SER A 207 -2.76 -8.38 16.42
CA SER A 207 -1.72 -9.40 16.57
C SER A 207 -1.44 -10.11 15.25
N SER A 208 -1.22 -9.34 14.19
CA SER A 208 -0.87 -9.85 12.86
C SER A 208 0.38 -9.14 12.33
N TYR A 209 0.79 -9.43 11.11
CA TYR A 209 2.02 -8.93 10.48
C TYR A 209 2.28 -7.42 10.67
N SER A 210 1.24 -6.58 10.60
CA SER A 210 1.43 -5.14 10.82
C SER A 210 1.84 -4.81 12.26
N ALA A 211 1.26 -5.50 13.24
CA ALA A 211 1.60 -5.29 14.65
C ALA A 211 3.01 -5.81 14.94
N GLU A 212 3.37 -6.98 14.40
CA GLU A 212 4.71 -7.56 14.51
C GLU A 212 5.77 -6.62 13.94
N ASP A 213 5.62 -6.19 12.69
CA ASP A 213 6.63 -5.40 12.01
C ASP A 213 6.73 -3.98 12.57
N ILE A 214 5.61 -3.28 12.78
CA ILE A 214 5.60 -1.93 13.37
C ILE A 214 6.15 -1.98 14.79
N GLY A 215 5.75 -2.98 15.59
CA GLY A 215 6.25 -3.17 16.95
C GLY A 215 7.76 -3.43 16.97
N SER A 216 8.24 -4.30 16.07
CA SER A 216 9.68 -4.61 15.92
C SER A 216 10.47 -3.35 15.55
N GLN A 217 9.94 -2.52 14.67
CA GLN A 217 10.59 -1.27 14.31
C GLN A 217 10.57 -0.27 15.47
N CYS A 218 9.42 -0.08 16.13
CA CYS A 218 9.35 0.78 17.32
C CYS A 218 10.35 0.35 18.38
N TYR A 219 10.44 -0.95 18.66
CA TYR A 219 11.42 -1.49 19.60
C TYR A 219 12.86 -1.20 19.17
N LYS A 220 13.22 -1.52 17.91
CA LYS A 220 14.56 -1.30 17.36
C LYS A 220 14.98 0.18 17.37
N TYR A 221 14.02 1.10 17.17
CA TYR A 221 14.27 2.54 17.17
C TYR A 221 14.13 3.17 18.55
N GLY A 222 14.02 2.36 19.62
CA GLY A 222 14.16 2.79 20.99
C GLY A 222 12.86 3.24 21.64
N ALA A 223 11.73 2.68 21.29
CA ALA A 223 10.54 2.76 22.13
C ALA A 223 10.86 2.25 23.54
N LYS A 224 10.30 2.90 24.55
CA LYS A 224 10.53 2.53 25.96
C LYS A 224 9.88 1.18 26.28
N SER A 225 8.69 0.94 25.75
CA SER A 225 8.02 -0.35 25.82
C SER A 225 7.10 -0.55 24.61
N VAL A 226 6.82 -1.82 24.29
CA VAL A 226 5.83 -2.21 23.29
C VAL A 226 4.82 -3.15 23.96
N THR A 227 3.54 -2.87 23.80
CA THR A 227 2.46 -3.74 24.23
C THR A 227 1.61 -4.08 23.02
N THR A 228 1.39 -5.36 22.75
CA THR A 228 0.51 -5.83 21.67
C THR A 228 -0.77 -6.38 22.27
N SER A 229 -1.93 -5.85 21.84
CA SER A 229 -3.24 -6.32 22.31
C SER A 229 -3.87 -7.22 21.25
N TYR A 230 -4.03 -8.50 21.56
CA TYR A 230 -4.66 -9.49 20.69
C TYR A 230 -6.15 -9.67 21.00
N ARG A 231 -6.94 -9.98 19.96
CA ARG A 231 -8.36 -10.26 20.08
C ARG A 231 -8.65 -11.73 20.42
N SER A 232 -8.02 -12.65 19.76
CA SER A 232 -8.32 -14.09 19.87
C SER A 232 -7.18 -14.88 20.52
N ARG A 233 -5.96 -14.65 20.08
CA ARG A 233 -4.75 -15.34 20.58
C ARG A 233 -3.53 -14.46 20.44
N PRO A 234 -2.52 -14.63 21.32
CA PRO A 234 -1.23 -13.97 21.18
C PRO A 234 -0.51 -14.47 19.92
N MET A 235 0.48 -13.71 19.46
CA MET A 235 1.41 -14.17 18.42
C MET A 235 2.28 -15.31 18.92
N GLY A 236 2.62 -15.30 20.22
CA GLY A 236 3.31 -16.41 20.89
C GLY A 236 4.80 -16.48 20.60
N TYR A 237 5.41 -15.35 20.28
CA TYR A 237 6.85 -15.25 20.09
C TYR A 237 7.58 -14.95 21.40
N ASP A 238 8.85 -15.32 21.48
CA ASP A 238 9.75 -14.89 22.55
C ASP A 238 10.15 -13.42 22.33
N TRP A 239 9.32 -12.53 22.86
CA TRP A 239 9.56 -11.12 22.74
C TRP A 239 10.72 -10.64 23.62
N PRO A 240 11.49 -9.65 23.17
CA PRO A 240 12.56 -9.09 23.98
C PRO A 240 12.00 -8.36 25.21
N LYS A 241 12.87 -8.13 26.21
CA LYS A 241 12.51 -7.39 27.42
C LYS A 241 11.91 -6.03 27.08
N GLY A 242 10.75 -5.72 27.65
CA GLY A 242 10.01 -4.48 27.39
C GLY A 242 8.94 -4.61 26.31
N TRP A 243 8.76 -5.78 25.73
CA TRP A 243 7.63 -6.12 24.87
C TRP A 243 6.79 -7.22 25.51
N GLU A 244 5.48 -7.00 25.58
CA GLU A 244 4.51 -7.95 26.10
C GLU A 244 3.25 -8.05 25.25
N GLU A 245 2.54 -9.17 25.36
CA GLU A 245 1.25 -9.38 24.73
C GLU A 245 0.16 -9.37 25.80
N LYS A 246 -0.94 -8.67 25.51
CA LYS A 246 -2.13 -8.55 26.35
C LYS A 246 -3.38 -8.96 25.57
N PRO A 247 -4.41 -9.48 26.22
CA PRO A 247 -5.67 -9.77 25.56
C PRO A 247 -6.35 -8.47 25.13
N CYS A 248 -7.59 -8.57 24.66
CA CYS A 248 -8.32 -7.48 24.05
C CYS A 248 -8.34 -6.22 24.93
N LEU A 249 -7.95 -5.07 24.34
CA LEU A 249 -8.16 -3.76 24.94
C LEU A 249 -9.65 -3.52 25.16
N THR A 250 -10.04 -3.06 26.32
CA THR A 250 -11.43 -2.73 26.65
C THR A 250 -11.70 -1.24 26.73
N ARG A 251 -10.77 -0.47 27.28
CA ARG A 251 -10.83 1.01 27.38
C ARG A 251 -9.47 1.59 27.71
N VAL A 252 -9.39 2.91 27.63
CA VAL A 252 -8.24 3.69 28.10
C VAL A 252 -8.73 4.76 29.08
N ASP A 253 -8.04 4.89 30.20
CA ASP A 253 -8.26 5.91 31.21
C ASP A 253 -7.02 6.80 31.32
N GLY A 254 -7.08 8.02 30.80
CA GLY A 254 -5.90 8.86 30.71
C GLY A 254 -4.79 8.15 29.91
N LYS A 255 -3.71 7.75 30.58
CA LYS A 255 -2.60 6.98 29.98
C LYS A 255 -2.66 5.48 30.30
N THR A 256 -3.68 4.99 30.97
CA THR A 256 -3.75 3.60 31.39
C THR A 256 -4.69 2.79 30.50
N ALA A 257 -4.16 1.84 29.78
CA ALA A 257 -4.91 0.85 29.00
C ALA A 257 -5.41 -0.28 29.91
N HIS A 258 -6.66 -0.70 29.75
CA HIS A 258 -7.31 -1.78 30.47
C HIS A 258 -7.63 -2.93 29.52
N PHE A 259 -7.32 -4.15 29.95
CA PHE A 259 -7.48 -5.35 29.14
C PHE A 259 -8.59 -6.26 29.68
N SER A 260 -9.06 -7.19 28.84
CA SER A 260 -10.20 -8.07 29.17
C SER A 260 -9.90 -9.09 30.27
N ASP A 261 -8.63 -9.34 30.60
CA ASP A 261 -8.19 -10.16 31.73
C ASP A 261 -8.11 -9.40 33.07
N GLY A 262 -8.52 -8.12 33.09
CA GLY A 262 -8.44 -7.24 34.25
C GLY A 262 -7.07 -6.59 34.47
N THR A 263 -6.07 -6.92 33.68
CA THR A 263 -4.74 -6.28 33.77
C THR A 263 -4.75 -4.86 33.20
N ARG A 264 -3.76 -4.06 33.59
CA ARG A 264 -3.60 -2.66 33.19
C ARG A 264 -2.17 -2.41 32.75
N ARG A 265 -2.00 -1.41 31.85
CA ARG A 265 -0.69 -0.97 31.38
C ARG A 265 -0.70 0.52 31.09
N ASP A 266 0.33 1.25 31.52
CA ASP A 266 0.54 2.63 31.08
C ASP A 266 1.09 2.65 29.65
N VAL A 267 0.55 3.54 28.81
CA VAL A 267 0.83 3.65 27.37
C VAL A 267 0.99 5.11 26.93
#